data_07d6b047abaee5ad77f01d5d0ef061b8
#
_entry.id   07d6b047abaee5ad77f01d5d0ef061b8
#
_cell.length_a   1.000
_cell.length_b   1.000
_cell.length_c   1.000
_cell.angle_alpha   90.00
_cell.angle_beta   90.00
_cell.angle_gamma   90.00
#
_symmetry.space_group_name_H-M   'P 1'
#
loop_
_entity.id
_entity.type
_entity.pdbx_description
1 polymer ?
#
loop_
_entity_poly.entity_id
_entity_poly.type
_entity_poly.pdbx_seq_one_letter_code
_entity_poly.pdbx_strand_id
1 'polypeptide(L)'
;MLLRHIFEADGKTAVFAFGRMNPPTIGHAKLVDVIKGQPGDPFLFLSHTQDSKKNPLTFAEKVFFARKCFGQGITIGHDGVRTIIDCCKFLYSRKYTDLIYVAGGDRVKDFDTLLNKYNGGEDYTFNSINVISAGQRDPDAEGAEGMSASKMKQAAVDGDLQSFKGGVCSTDPKVARMLYNKVRSGLGIQEEDIQVIESEADFYQHLYKEKDGQFYRGEGKGGKGLGLGALGRGVYLTWTESAANAFSIHHGADGEIVKYKVKPGLKIADYQSDEVADIKAKMGLKPWEYTGDKMYSA
;
A
#
# COMPACT_ATOMS: atom_id res chain seq x y z
N MET A 1 7.42 56.83 -17.22
CA MET A 1 7.02 55.42 -17.45
C MET A 1 7.57 54.61 -16.28
N LEU A 2 6.79 54.46 -15.21
CA LEU A 2 7.21 53.78 -13.98
C LEU A 2 6.99 52.30 -14.19
N LEU A 3 8.06 51.52 -14.33
CA LEU A 3 8.07 50.07 -14.19
C LEU A 3 7.73 49.73 -12.73
N ARG A 4 6.48 49.35 -12.49
CA ARG A 4 6.13 48.60 -11.29
C ARG A 4 6.83 47.24 -11.36
N HIS A 5 7.91 47.07 -10.61
CA HIS A 5 8.35 45.77 -10.21
C HIS A 5 7.25 45.17 -9.30
N ILE A 6 6.40 44.38 -9.88
CA ILE A 6 5.59 43.44 -9.14
C ILE A 6 6.58 42.38 -8.66
N PHE A 7 7.10 42.54 -7.44
CA PHE A 7 7.64 41.43 -6.70
C PHE A 7 6.43 40.54 -6.34
N GLU A 8 6.09 39.60 -7.20
CA GLU A 8 5.38 38.44 -6.76
C GLU A 8 6.31 37.76 -5.76
N ALA A 9 6.00 37.91 -4.50
CA ALA A 9 6.55 37.04 -3.48
C ALA A 9 5.99 35.65 -3.78
N ASP A 10 6.74 34.88 -4.58
CA ASP A 10 6.47 33.45 -4.82
C ASP A 10 6.70 32.67 -3.52
N GLY A 11 5.81 32.90 -2.55
CA GLY A 11 5.74 32.19 -1.31
C GLY A 11 5.25 30.76 -1.58
N LYS A 12 6.14 29.78 -1.50
CA LYS A 12 5.79 28.38 -1.66
C LYS A 12 5.27 27.82 -0.33
N THR A 13 3.99 27.46 -0.29
CA THR A 13 3.33 26.91 0.90
C THR A 13 3.37 25.39 0.91
N ALA A 14 3.82 24.78 2.02
CA ALA A 14 3.63 23.35 2.28
C ALA A 14 2.52 23.14 3.29
N VAL A 15 1.62 22.22 2.98
CA VAL A 15 0.56 21.77 3.88
C VAL A 15 0.88 20.38 4.37
N PHE A 16 1.03 20.17 5.68
CA PHE A 16 1.48 18.88 6.14
C PHE A 16 0.86 18.43 7.46
N ALA A 17 0.91 17.12 7.67
CA ALA A 17 0.73 16.50 8.97
C ALA A 17 1.88 15.53 9.26
N PHE A 18 2.11 15.28 10.55
CA PHE A 18 3.04 14.28 11.05
C PHE A 18 2.33 13.36 12.03
N GLY A 19 2.37 12.06 11.79
CA GLY A 19 1.65 11.11 12.64
C GLY A 19 2.23 9.71 12.65
N ARG A 20 1.75 8.89 13.58
CA ARG A 20 2.13 7.48 13.68
C ARG A 20 1.45 6.62 12.64
N MET A 21 0.16 6.82 12.40
CA MET A 21 -0.69 6.05 11.48
C MET A 21 -0.42 4.55 11.54
N ASN A 22 -0.52 3.99 12.71
CA ASN A 22 -0.14 2.61 12.97
C ASN A 22 -1.31 1.83 13.62
N PRO A 23 -2.24 1.28 12.77
CA PRO A 23 -2.34 1.40 11.32
C PRO A 23 -2.98 2.71 10.81
N PRO A 24 -2.92 3.00 9.48
CA PRO A 24 -3.77 4.01 8.85
C PRO A 24 -5.25 3.64 8.99
N THR A 25 -6.11 4.63 9.24
CA THR A 25 -7.55 4.42 9.48
C THR A 25 -8.40 5.40 8.69
N ILE A 26 -9.68 5.13 8.59
CA ILE A 26 -10.67 6.02 7.99
C ILE A 26 -10.68 7.42 8.64
N GLY A 27 -10.40 7.51 9.95
CA GLY A 27 -10.25 8.79 10.64
C GLY A 27 -9.03 9.59 10.19
N HIS A 28 -7.97 8.92 9.73
CA HIS A 28 -6.82 9.59 9.12
C HIS A 28 -7.11 10.11 7.71
N ALA A 29 -8.06 9.50 6.98
CA ALA A 29 -8.48 9.99 5.67
C ALA A 29 -9.06 11.41 5.79
N LYS A 30 -9.90 11.68 6.80
CA LYS A 30 -10.42 13.03 7.06
C LYS A 30 -9.31 14.08 7.24
N LEU A 31 -8.24 13.75 7.97
CA LEU A 31 -7.10 14.64 8.13
C LEU A 31 -6.38 14.88 6.79
N VAL A 32 -6.23 13.83 5.98
CA VAL A 32 -5.61 13.93 4.65
C VAL A 32 -6.47 14.77 3.70
N ASP A 33 -7.80 14.66 3.77
CA ASP A 33 -8.71 15.48 2.97
C ASP A 33 -8.58 16.96 3.34
N VAL A 34 -8.44 17.29 4.62
CA VAL A 34 -8.15 18.67 5.04
C VAL A 34 -6.82 19.17 4.48
N ILE A 35 -5.76 18.34 4.52
CA ILE A 35 -4.46 18.69 3.93
C ILE A 35 -4.61 19.01 2.44
N LYS A 36 -5.27 18.14 1.68
CA LYS A 36 -5.47 18.29 0.24
C LYS A 36 -6.36 19.49 -0.12
N GLY A 37 -7.25 19.89 0.77
CA GLY A 37 -8.15 21.03 0.58
C GLY A 37 -7.52 22.40 0.85
N GLN A 38 -6.31 22.46 1.43
CA GLN A 38 -5.62 23.73 1.68
C GLN A 38 -4.80 24.17 0.46
N PRO A 39 -4.59 25.49 0.28
CA PRO A 39 -3.71 25.99 -0.77
C PRO A 39 -2.25 25.68 -0.42
N GLY A 40 -1.56 24.93 -1.27
CA GLY A 40 -0.16 24.55 -1.14
C GLY A 40 0.13 23.09 -1.50
N ASP A 41 1.39 22.67 -1.39
CA ASP A 41 1.83 21.31 -1.70
C ASP A 41 1.53 20.38 -0.51
N PRO A 42 0.76 19.30 -0.70
CA PRO A 42 0.34 18.42 0.39
C PRO A 42 1.37 17.36 0.75
N PHE A 43 1.65 17.21 2.06
CA PHE A 43 2.57 16.22 2.62
C PHE A 43 1.95 15.48 3.81
N LEU A 44 2.23 14.20 3.88
CA LEU A 44 1.95 13.37 5.04
C LEU A 44 3.23 12.69 5.50
N PHE A 45 3.81 13.15 6.58
CA PHE A 45 4.98 12.52 7.19
C PHE A 45 4.58 11.50 8.24
N LEU A 46 5.30 10.39 8.25
CA LEU A 46 5.04 9.27 9.14
C LEU A 46 6.21 9.06 10.12
N SER A 47 5.90 8.83 11.38
CA SER A 47 6.93 8.52 12.37
C SER A 47 7.57 7.16 12.09
N HIS A 48 8.82 6.99 12.51
CA HIS A 48 9.54 5.71 12.44
C HIS A 48 9.27 4.79 13.65
N THR A 49 8.41 5.23 14.59
CA THR A 49 8.08 4.47 15.79
C THR A 49 7.48 3.10 15.41
N GLN A 50 8.11 2.04 15.91
CA GLN A 50 7.67 0.67 15.78
C GLN A 50 7.93 -0.08 17.09
N ASP A 51 6.96 -0.85 17.55
CA ASP A 51 7.08 -1.77 18.68
C ASP A 51 5.94 -2.81 18.61
N SER A 52 6.14 -3.97 19.22
CA SER A 52 5.18 -5.09 19.22
C SER A 52 3.94 -4.86 20.10
N LYS A 53 3.84 -3.75 20.83
CA LYS A 53 2.73 -3.50 21.75
C LYS A 53 1.71 -2.51 21.19
N LYS A 54 2.20 -1.39 20.63
CA LYS A 54 1.34 -0.27 20.22
C LYS A 54 1.52 0.15 18.77
N ASN A 55 2.69 -0.14 18.17
CA ASN A 55 3.05 0.33 16.84
C ASN A 55 3.55 -0.83 15.96
N PRO A 56 2.67 -1.79 15.62
CA PRO A 56 3.07 -3.05 14.98
C PRO A 56 3.69 -2.90 13.58
N LEU A 57 3.31 -1.87 12.83
CA LEU A 57 3.79 -1.71 11.46
C LEU A 57 5.16 -1.01 11.41
N THR A 58 6.03 -1.49 10.55
CA THR A 58 7.29 -0.83 10.17
C THR A 58 7.01 0.48 9.43
N PHE A 59 8.03 1.34 9.29
CA PHE A 59 7.91 2.57 8.50
C PHE A 59 7.51 2.28 7.05
N ALA A 60 8.14 1.31 6.40
CA ALA A 60 7.84 0.92 5.03
C ALA A 60 6.39 0.44 4.85
N GLU A 61 5.90 -0.40 5.76
CA GLU A 61 4.51 -0.88 5.75
C GLU A 61 3.53 0.29 5.96
N LYS A 62 3.82 1.22 6.87
CA LYS A 62 2.98 2.42 7.05
C LYS A 62 2.90 3.26 5.78
N VAL A 63 4.02 3.49 5.11
CA VAL A 63 4.05 4.22 3.83
C VAL A 63 3.25 3.49 2.76
N PHE A 64 3.44 2.16 2.65
CA PHE A 64 2.70 1.35 1.69
C PHE A 64 1.19 1.45 1.90
N PHE A 65 0.70 1.18 3.11
CA PHE A 65 -0.73 1.23 3.40
C PHE A 65 -1.31 2.64 3.32
N ALA A 66 -0.57 3.66 3.73
CA ALA A 66 -1.00 5.05 3.59
C ALA A 66 -1.18 5.44 2.11
N ARG A 67 -0.30 4.98 1.22
CA ARG A 67 -0.45 5.18 -0.23
C ARG A 67 -1.69 4.49 -0.79
N LYS A 68 -1.98 3.27 -0.33
CA LYS A 68 -3.20 2.54 -0.73
C LYS A 68 -4.47 3.20 -0.19
N CYS A 69 -4.39 3.84 0.96
CA CYS A 69 -5.51 4.53 1.60
C CYS A 69 -5.78 5.93 1.02
N PHE A 70 -4.73 6.73 0.87
CA PHE A 70 -4.91 8.16 0.63
C PHE A 70 -4.71 8.53 -0.83
N GLY A 71 -4.27 7.59 -1.67
CA GLY A 71 -4.20 7.74 -3.11
C GLY A 71 -3.16 8.76 -3.57
N GLN A 72 -3.41 9.32 -4.75
CA GLN A 72 -2.55 10.32 -5.39
C GLN A 72 -2.81 11.74 -4.86
N GLY A 73 -1.95 12.68 -5.24
CA GLY A 73 -2.11 14.10 -4.89
C GLY A 73 -1.61 14.45 -3.49
N ILE A 74 -0.81 13.59 -2.85
CA ILE A 74 -0.14 13.87 -1.58
C ILE A 74 1.19 13.12 -1.52
N THR A 75 2.24 13.80 -1.07
CA THR A 75 3.54 13.18 -0.83
C THR A 75 3.54 12.47 0.53
N ILE A 76 3.80 11.16 0.54
CA ILE A 76 3.69 10.34 1.76
C ILE A 76 5.05 9.77 2.15
N GLY A 77 5.45 10.03 3.39
CA GLY A 77 6.64 9.50 4.04
C GLY A 77 7.95 10.08 3.49
N HIS A 78 8.96 10.09 4.33
CA HIS A 78 10.34 10.40 3.97
C HIS A 78 11.28 9.78 4.99
N ASP A 79 12.28 9.01 4.55
CA ASP A 79 13.16 8.23 5.41
C ASP A 79 14.00 9.08 6.38
N GLY A 80 14.36 10.29 5.97
CA GLY A 80 15.13 11.22 6.78
C GLY A 80 14.30 12.03 7.81
N VAL A 81 12.97 11.85 7.86
CA VAL A 81 12.07 12.60 8.73
C VAL A 81 11.55 11.72 9.86
N ARG A 82 11.99 11.97 11.08
CA ARG A 82 11.62 11.17 12.27
C ARG A 82 10.77 11.93 13.27
N THR A 83 10.87 13.27 13.27
CA THR A 83 10.18 14.16 14.18
C THR A 83 9.46 15.27 13.42
N ILE A 84 8.57 16.01 14.09
CA ILE A 84 7.89 17.15 13.48
C ILE A 84 8.89 18.28 13.14
N ILE A 85 9.96 18.42 13.90
CA ILE A 85 11.02 19.39 13.59
C ILE A 85 11.78 18.99 12.33
N ASP A 86 12.04 17.69 12.14
CA ASP A 86 12.63 17.19 10.88
C ASP A 86 11.73 17.49 9.69
N CYS A 87 10.39 17.45 9.86
CA CYS A 87 9.48 17.88 8.79
C CYS A 87 9.75 19.33 8.39
N CYS A 88 9.84 20.22 9.36
CA CYS A 88 10.13 21.65 9.12
C CYS A 88 11.49 21.84 8.43
N LYS A 89 12.55 21.19 8.93
CA LYS A 89 13.89 21.23 8.31
C LYS A 89 13.86 20.74 6.87
N PHE A 90 13.18 19.63 6.63
CA PHE A 90 13.02 19.07 5.28
C PHE A 90 12.31 20.05 4.35
N LEU A 91 11.17 20.61 4.77
CA LEU A 91 10.39 21.55 3.97
C LEU A 91 11.18 22.85 3.72
N TYR A 92 11.89 23.36 4.73
CA TYR A 92 12.78 24.53 4.58
C TYR A 92 13.89 24.28 3.56
N SER A 93 14.53 23.11 3.60
CA SER A 93 15.54 22.71 2.61
C SER A 93 14.98 22.64 1.18
N ARG A 94 13.66 22.42 1.02
CA ARG A 94 12.94 22.40 -0.25
C ARG A 94 12.41 23.77 -0.68
N LYS A 95 12.83 24.84 0.04
CA LYS A 95 12.51 26.23 -0.27
C LYS A 95 11.03 26.59 -0.10
N TYR A 96 10.33 25.87 0.78
CA TYR A 96 9.03 26.35 1.25
C TYR A 96 9.26 27.56 2.17
N THR A 97 8.40 28.55 2.02
CA THR A 97 8.47 29.81 2.77
C THR A 97 7.38 29.92 3.83
N ASP A 98 6.29 29.17 3.65
CA ASP A 98 5.13 29.17 4.50
C ASP A 98 4.66 27.76 4.81
N LEU A 99 4.19 27.52 6.01
CA LEU A 99 3.71 26.21 6.46
C LEU A 99 2.27 26.29 6.96
N ILE A 100 1.49 25.27 6.59
CA ILE A 100 0.20 24.95 7.21
C ILE A 100 0.33 23.55 7.80
N TYR A 101 0.31 23.45 9.12
CA TYR A 101 0.29 22.18 9.82
C TYR A 101 -1.12 21.78 10.19
N VAL A 102 -1.55 20.58 9.80
CA VAL A 102 -2.88 20.06 10.11
C VAL A 102 -2.81 19.09 11.28
N ALA A 103 -3.47 19.41 12.37
CA ALA A 103 -3.49 18.65 13.63
C ALA A 103 -4.90 18.19 14.01
N GLY A 104 -5.01 17.22 14.91
CA GLY A 104 -6.26 16.96 15.61
C GLY A 104 -6.64 18.16 16.48
N GLY A 105 -7.95 18.44 16.62
CA GLY A 105 -8.43 19.65 17.27
C GLY A 105 -7.93 19.87 18.71
N ASP A 106 -7.71 18.79 19.44
CA ASP A 106 -7.17 18.75 20.79
C ASP A 106 -5.68 19.15 20.89
N ARG A 107 -4.94 19.17 19.77
CA ARG A 107 -3.50 19.35 19.72
C ARG A 107 -3.03 20.65 19.03
N VAL A 108 -3.97 21.44 18.51
CA VAL A 108 -3.66 22.65 17.72
C VAL A 108 -2.77 23.62 18.50
N LYS A 109 -3.16 23.96 19.73
CA LYS A 109 -2.41 24.90 20.57
C LYS A 109 -1.00 24.42 20.92
N ASP A 110 -0.86 23.14 21.21
CA ASP A 110 0.44 22.52 21.54
C ASP A 110 1.40 22.62 20.37
N PHE A 111 0.92 22.27 19.18
CA PHE A 111 1.75 22.33 17.98
C PHE A 111 2.00 23.74 17.50
N ASP A 112 1.05 24.66 17.65
CA ASP A 112 1.25 26.06 17.33
C ASP A 112 2.37 26.65 18.19
N THR A 113 2.31 26.43 19.50
CA THR A 113 3.35 26.87 20.44
C THR A 113 4.70 26.22 20.09
N LEU A 114 4.73 24.92 19.83
CA LEU A 114 5.94 24.16 19.54
C LEU A 114 6.63 24.68 18.27
N LEU A 115 5.90 24.76 17.17
CA LEU A 115 6.47 25.06 15.85
C LEU A 115 6.93 26.52 15.76
N ASN A 116 6.14 27.46 16.31
CA ASN A 116 6.49 28.87 16.31
C ASN A 116 7.64 29.19 17.26
N LYS A 117 7.81 28.43 18.37
CA LYS A 117 8.95 28.58 19.28
C LYS A 117 10.30 28.36 18.58
N TYR A 118 10.38 27.45 17.63
CA TYR A 118 11.62 27.14 16.92
C TYR A 118 11.76 27.89 15.60
N ASN A 119 10.74 28.64 15.17
CA ASN A 119 10.80 29.45 13.97
C ASN A 119 11.74 30.64 14.16
N GLY A 120 12.61 30.95 13.21
CA GLY A 120 13.65 31.98 13.30
C GLY A 120 14.91 31.50 14.01
N GLY A 121 15.02 30.20 14.34
CA GLY A 121 16.23 29.60 14.90
C GLY A 121 17.23 29.14 13.84
N GLU A 122 18.22 28.36 14.27
CA GLU A 122 19.27 27.84 13.38
C GLU A 122 18.78 26.90 12.32
N ASP A 123 17.69 26.14 12.59
CA ASP A 123 17.24 25.05 11.78
C ASP A 123 16.31 25.44 10.61
N TYR A 124 15.45 26.44 10.83
CA TYR A 124 14.52 26.96 9.83
C TYR A 124 13.95 28.31 10.19
N THR A 125 13.60 29.08 9.17
CA THR A 125 12.92 30.36 9.26
C THR A 125 11.87 30.44 8.17
N PHE A 126 10.59 30.36 8.56
CA PHE A 126 9.44 30.52 7.67
C PHE A 126 8.81 31.89 7.86
N ASN A 127 8.22 32.44 6.82
CA ASN A 127 7.44 33.67 6.88
C ASN A 127 6.22 33.49 7.78
N SER A 128 5.56 32.33 7.67
CA SER A 128 4.42 31.97 8.52
C SER A 128 4.38 30.49 8.83
N ILE A 129 3.92 30.14 10.03
CA ILE A 129 3.55 28.76 10.41
C ILE A 129 2.15 28.84 11.01
N ASN A 130 1.16 28.31 10.27
CA ASN A 130 -0.23 28.24 10.70
C ASN A 130 -0.58 26.81 11.11
N VAL A 131 -1.17 26.63 12.28
CA VAL A 131 -1.65 25.33 12.74
C VAL A 131 -3.17 25.31 12.71
N ILE A 132 -3.73 24.41 11.93
CA ILE A 132 -5.18 24.29 11.74
C ILE A 132 -5.70 22.94 12.22
N SER A 133 -6.99 22.90 12.57
CA SER A 133 -7.67 21.70 13.03
C SER A 133 -8.19 20.88 11.86
N ALA A 134 -7.98 19.55 11.91
CA ALA A 134 -8.68 18.59 11.06
C ALA A 134 -10.07 18.19 11.62
N GLY A 135 -10.56 18.91 12.61
CA GLY A 135 -11.77 18.58 13.35
C GLY A 135 -11.46 17.85 14.68
N GLN A 136 -12.49 17.73 15.50
CA GLN A 136 -12.40 16.95 16.73
C GLN A 136 -12.56 15.47 16.41
N ARG A 137 -11.82 14.62 17.14
CA ARG A 137 -12.11 13.20 17.20
C ARG A 137 -13.29 13.01 18.12
N ASP A 138 -14.31 12.36 17.62
CA ASP A 138 -15.36 11.79 18.47
C ASP A 138 -14.99 10.33 18.77
N PRO A 139 -14.44 10.03 19.95
CA PRO A 139 -14.08 8.66 20.33
C PRO A 139 -15.31 7.79 20.56
N ASP A 140 -16.48 8.40 20.75
CA ASP A 140 -17.74 7.74 21.04
C ASP A 140 -18.63 7.58 19.79
N ALA A 141 -18.18 8.10 18.65
CA ALA A 141 -18.89 7.92 17.38
C ALA A 141 -19.05 6.43 17.07
N GLU A 142 -20.25 6.05 16.68
CA GLU A 142 -20.55 4.68 16.26
C GLU A 142 -20.08 4.43 14.82
N GLY A 143 -19.75 3.16 14.52
CA GLY A 143 -19.37 2.74 13.16
C GLY A 143 -17.98 3.17 12.72
N ALA A 144 -17.86 3.45 11.42
CA ALA A 144 -16.58 3.76 10.77
C ALA A 144 -15.91 5.05 11.32
N GLU A 145 -16.70 6.03 11.75
CA GLU A 145 -16.19 7.31 12.28
C GLU A 145 -15.52 7.16 13.65
N GLY A 146 -16.00 6.24 14.48
CA GLY A 146 -15.42 5.94 15.78
C GLY A 146 -14.25 4.94 15.74
N MET A 147 -13.90 4.41 14.56
CA MET A 147 -12.85 3.41 14.44
C MET A 147 -11.46 4.05 14.52
N SER A 148 -10.82 3.90 15.66
CA SER A 148 -9.45 4.38 15.90
C SER A 148 -8.41 3.29 15.60
N ALA A 149 -7.13 3.68 15.44
CA ALA A 149 -6.03 2.73 15.32
C ALA A 149 -5.93 1.79 16.55
N SER A 150 -6.37 2.23 17.72
CA SER A 150 -6.41 1.37 18.91
C SER A 150 -7.54 0.33 18.84
N LYS A 151 -8.74 0.74 18.42
CA LYS A 151 -9.85 -0.20 18.19
C LYS A 151 -9.50 -1.22 17.08
N MET A 152 -8.87 -0.78 15.99
CA MET A 152 -8.40 -1.71 14.94
C MET A 152 -7.37 -2.71 15.47
N LYS A 153 -6.41 -2.27 16.27
CA LYS A 153 -5.45 -3.21 16.89
C LYS A 153 -6.12 -4.18 17.83
N GLN A 154 -7.12 -3.72 18.60
CA GLN A 154 -7.90 -4.62 19.46
C GLN A 154 -8.66 -5.65 18.63
N ALA A 155 -9.36 -5.25 17.57
CA ALA A 155 -10.01 -6.19 16.66
C ALA A 155 -9.02 -7.19 16.03
N ALA A 156 -7.78 -6.75 15.75
CA ALA A 156 -6.74 -7.65 15.27
C ALA A 156 -6.29 -8.66 16.35
N VAL A 157 -6.18 -8.25 17.62
CA VAL A 157 -5.88 -9.13 18.76
C VAL A 157 -7.00 -10.15 18.94
N ASP A 158 -8.24 -9.70 18.88
CA ASP A 158 -9.45 -10.53 19.11
C ASP A 158 -9.76 -11.47 17.92
N GLY A 159 -9.01 -11.38 16.83
CA GLY A 159 -9.26 -12.18 15.63
C GLY A 159 -10.45 -11.70 14.79
N ASP A 160 -11.02 -10.53 15.11
CA ASP A 160 -12.21 -9.98 14.45
C ASP A 160 -11.82 -9.17 13.19
N LEU A 161 -11.66 -9.89 12.10
CA LEU A 161 -11.37 -9.29 10.78
C LEU A 161 -12.51 -8.37 10.31
N GLN A 162 -13.77 -8.66 10.69
CA GLN A 162 -14.89 -7.88 10.18
C GLN A 162 -14.91 -6.49 10.82
N SER A 163 -14.77 -6.39 12.13
CA SER A 163 -14.62 -5.10 12.82
C SER A 163 -13.37 -4.36 12.36
N PHE A 164 -12.25 -5.07 12.14
CA PHE A 164 -11.02 -4.45 11.61
C PHE A 164 -11.25 -3.78 10.26
N LYS A 165 -11.92 -4.47 9.33
CA LYS A 165 -12.24 -3.92 7.99
C LYS A 165 -13.02 -2.63 8.05
N GLY A 166 -13.91 -2.47 9.03
CA GLY A 166 -14.68 -1.24 9.23
C GLY A 166 -13.84 0.02 9.47
N GLY A 167 -12.59 -0.15 9.92
CA GLY A 167 -11.66 0.97 10.14
C GLY A 167 -10.67 1.23 9.01
N VAL A 168 -10.62 0.34 8.01
CA VAL A 168 -9.66 0.45 6.90
C VAL A 168 -10.13 1.50 5.90
N CYS A 169 -9.22 2.41 5.54
CA CYS A 169 -9.51 3.49 4.60
C CYS A 169 -9.42 3.08 3.12
N SER A 170 -9.00 1.87 2.81
CA SER A 170 -9.00 1.33 1.45
C SER A 170 -10.29 0.57 1.17
N THR A 171 -10.84 0.75 -0.02
CA THR A 171 -12.00 -0.02 -0.51
C THR A 171 -11.62 -1.39 -1.07
N ASP A 172 -10.33 -1.66 -1.25
CA ASP A 172 -9.82 -2.94 -1.73
C ASP A 172 -9.81 -3.97 -0.58
N PRO A 173 -10.61 -5.05 -0.68
CA PRO A 173 -10.64 -6.09 0.35
C PRO A 173 -9.29 -6.79 0.57
N LYS A 174 -8.45 -6.87 -0.45
CA LYS A 174 -7.11 -7.47 -0.36
C LYS A 174 -6.21 -6.61 0.51
N VAL A 175 -6.23 -5.28 0.32
CA VAL A 175 -5.48 -4.34 1.15
C VAL A 175 -5.92 -4.41 2.61
N ALA A 176 -7.22 -4.52 2.87
CA ALA A 176 -7.75 -4.64 4.22
C ALA A 176 -7.25 -5.91 4.92
N ARG A 177 -7.26 -7.04 4.22
CA ARG A 177 -6.77 -8.31 4.75
C ARG A 177 -5.25 -8.29 4.97
N MET A 178 -4.51 -7.76 4.01
CA MET A 178 -3.05 -7.61 4.13
C MET A 178 -2.67 -6.72 5.33
N LEU A 179 -3.37 -5.59 5.52
CA LEU A 179 -3.15 -4.72 6.67
C LEU A 179 -3.45 -5.43 7.99
N TYR A 180 -4.55 -6.20 8.05
CA TYR A 180 -4.92 -7.00 9.21
C TYR A 180 -3.82 -8.00 9.59
N ASN A 181 -3.33 -8.78 8.62
CA ASN A 181 -2.28 -9.76 8.85
C ASN A 181 -0.99 -9.10 9.31
N LYS A 182 -0.59 -7.99 8.70
CA LYS A 182 0.62 -7.24 9.08
C LYS A 182 0.52 -6.67 10.49
N VAL A 183 -0.66 -6.18 10.88
CA VAL A 183 -0.89 -5.71 12.25
C VAL A 183 -0.79 -6.86 13.25
N ARG A 184 -1.39 -8.02 12.98
CA ARG A 184 -1.30 -9.22 13.85
C ARG A 184 0.15 -9.69 14.00
N SER A 185 0.83 -9.88 12.89
CA SER A 185 2.25 -10.30 12.88
C SER A 185 3.12 -9.31 13.67
N GLY A 186 2.94 -8.00 13.46
CA GLY A 186 3.69 -6.97 14.18
C GLY A 186 3.37 -6.89 15.68
N LEU A 187 2.19 -7.36 16.11
CA LEU A 187 1.81 -7.53 17.52
C LEU A 187 2.36 -8.84 18.12
N GLY A 188 3.07 -9.66 17.34
CA GLY A 188 3.59 -10.95 17.78
C GLY A 188 2.53 -12.03 17.93
N ILE A 189 1.36 -11.83 17.34
CA ILE A 189 0.29 -12.83 17.33
C ILE A 189 0.66 -13.85 16.26
N GLN A 190 1.11 -15.01 16.69
CA GLN A 190 1.34 -16.14 15.81
C GLN A 190 -0.02 -16.79 15.50
N GLU A 191 -0.25 -17.00 14.22
CA GLU A 191 -1.48 -17.61 13.75
C GLU A 191 -1.38 -19.12 13.90
N GLU A 192 -1.85 -19.68 15.02
CA GLU A 192 -2.05 -21.11 15.12
C GLU A 192 -3.34 -21.61 14.44
N ASP A 193 -4.27 -20.70 14.05
CA ASP A 193 -5.61 -21.09 13.55
C ASP A 193 -6.16 -20.32 12.36
N ILE A 194 -5.38 -19.51 11.68
CA ILE A 194 -5.81 -18.97 10.38
C ILE A 194 -4.96 -19.68 9.34
N GLN A 195 -5.58 -20.50 8.51
CA GLN A 195 -5.00 -20.85 7.21
C GLN A 195 -4.86 -19.56 6.39
N VAL A 196 -3.91 -18.72 6.77
CA VAL A 196 -3.43 -17.67 5.91
C VAL A 196 -2.71 -18.41 4.80
N ILE A 197 -3.27 -18.28 3.63
CA ILE A 197 -2.59 -18.63 2.40
C ILE A 197 -1.45 -17.62 2.27
N GLU A 198 -0.43 -17.71 3.15
CA GLU A 198 0.69 -16.76 3.26
C GLU A 198 1.78 -17.08 2.28
N SER A 199 1.81 -18.30 1.79
CA SER A 199 2.70 -18.67 0.73
C SER A 199 1.91 -18.97 -0.53
N GLU A 200 2.48 -18.64 -1.65
CA GLU A 200 2.05 -19.11 -2.96
C GLU A 200 1.78 -20.63 -2.92
N ALA A 201 2.58 -21.39 -2.18
CA ALA A 201 2.40 -22.82 -1.96
C ALA A 201 1.08 -23.18 -1.24
N ASP A 202 0.63 -22.40 -0.25
CA ASP A 202 -0.62 -22.65 0.47
C ASP A 202 -1.84 -22.26 -0.36
N PHE A 203 -1.74 -21.19 -1.16
CA PHE A 203 -2.76 -20.82 -2.13
C PHE A 203 -2.96 -21.94 -3.16
N TYR A 204 -1.87 -22.50 -3.69
CA TYR A 204 -1.95 -23.60 -4.64
C TYR A 204 -2.41 -24.91 -4.01
N GLN A 205 -2.06 -25.18 -2.75
CA GLN A 205 -2.61 -26.32 -2.02
C GLN A 205 -4.12 -26.16 -1.79
N HIS A 206 -4.59 -24.96 -1.48
CA HIS A 206 -6.02 -24.70 -1.34
C HIS A 206 -6.74 -24.84 -2.69
N LEU A 207 -6.24 -24.23 -3.75
CA LEU A 207 -6.76 -24.42 -5.11
C LEU A 207 -6.69 -25.87 -5.57
N TYR A 208 -5.62 -26.57 -5.22
CA TYR A 208 -5.48 -27.98 -5.51
C TYR A 208 -6.58 -28.81 -4.85
N LYS A 209 -6.90 -28.54 -3.58
CA LYS A 209 -8.01 -29.17 -2.86
C LYS A 209 -9.37 -28.81 -3.45
N GLU A 210 -9.61 -27.53 -3.72
CA GLU A 210 -10.89 -27.08 -4.30
C GLU A 210 -11.17 -27.63 -5.71
N LYS A 211 -10.10 -27.77 -6.51
CA LYS A 211 -10.19 -28.24 -7.90
C LYS A 211 -9.81 -29.71 -8.07
N ASP A 212 -9.65 -30.45 -6.98
CA ASP A 212 -9.19 -31.85 -6.98
C ASP A 212 -7.89 -32.04 -7.79
N GLY A 213 -7.02 -31.01 -7.80
CA GLY A 213 -5.77 -30.99 -8.54
C GLY A 213 -5.94 -31.06 -10.07
N GLN A 214 -7.12 -30.76 -10.58
CA GLN A 214 -7.41 -30.82 -12.02
C GLN A 214 -7.11 -29.49 -12.69
N PHE A 215 -6.28 -29.59 -13.73
CA PHE A 215 -5.87 -28.46 -14.56
C PHE A 215 -6.03 -28.82 -16.03
N TYR A 216 -6.03 -27.81 -16.88
CA TYR A 216 -6.23 -27.96 -18.31
C TYR A 216 -5.08 -27.31 -19.08
N ARG A 217 -4.78 -27.85 -20.25
CA ARG A 217 -3.84 -27.26 -21.19
C ARG A 217 -4.37 -27.40 -22.60
N GLY A 218 -4.33 -26.32 -23.37
CA GLY A 218 -4.54 -26.36 -24.80
C GLY A 218 -3.24 -26.74 -25.50
N GLU A 219 -3.27 -27.79 -26.32
CA GLU A 219 -2.12 -28.28 -27.07
C GLU A 219 -2.47 -28.38 -28.57
N GLY A 220 -1.47 -28.19 -29.43
CA GLY A 220 -1.61 -28.55 -30.84
C GLY A 220 -1.63 -30.07 -30.99
N LYS A 221 -2.35 -30.63 -31.98
CA LYS A 221 -2.49 -32.07 -32.23
C LYS A 221 -1.11 -32.75 -32.33
N GLY A 222 -0.85 -33.70 -31.43
CA GLY A 222 0.42 -34.45 -31.37
C GLY A 222 1.56 -33.70 -30.70
N GLY A 223 1.29 -32.55 -30.10
CA GLY A 223 2.28 -31.77 -29.34
C GLY A 223 2.59 -32.41 -28.01
N LYS A 224 3.75 -33.00 -27.84
CA LYS A 224 4.30 -33.36 -26.53
C LYS A 224 4.81 -32.09 -25.88
N GLY A 225 3.95 -31.35 -25.29
CA GLY A 225 4.00 -30.08 -24.63
C GLY A 225 5.12 -29.72 -23.67
N LEU A 226 6.33 -30.14 -23.94
CA LEU A 226 7.55 -29.72 -23.23
C LEU A 226 8.38 -28.84 -24.17
N GLY A 227 7.94 -27.62 -24.41
CA GLY A 227 8.64 -26.65 -25.24
C GLY A 227 8.98 -25.36 -24.50
N LEU A 228 9.81 -24.53 -25.13
CA LEU A 228 9.95 -23.13 -24.76
C LEU A 228 8.61 -22.44 -25.03
N GLY A 229 7.81 -22.25 -23.99
CA GLY A 229 6.63 -21.41 -24.06
C GLY A 229 6.97 -19.94 -23.96
N ALA A 230 6.00 -19.06 -24.11
CA ALA A 230 6.16 -17.61 -24.00
C ALA A 230 6.77 -17.14 -22.65
N LEU A 231 6.80 -18.01 -21.64
CA LEU A 231 7.32 -17.76 -20.29
C LEU A 231 8.59 -18.56 -19.96
N GLY A 232 9.25 -19.15 -20.97
CA GLY A 232 10.44 -20.00 -20.77
C GLY A 232 10.14 -21.49 -20.72
N ARG A 233 11.03 -22.30 -20.12
CA ARG A 233 10.85 -23.76 -20.00
C ARG A 233 9.87 -24.09 -18.88
N GLY A 234 8.77 -24.76 -19.21
CA GLY A 234 7.80 -25.19 -18.23
C GLY A 234 6.55 -25.79 -18.85
N VAL A 235 5.69 -26.32 -18.00
CA VAL A 235 4.35 -26.79 -18.39
C VAL A 235 3.37 -25.71 -17.95
N TYR A 236 2.71 -25.08 -18.92
CA TYR A 236 1.72 -24.05 -18.67
C TYR A 236 0.35 -24.67 -18.54
N LEU A 237 -0.30 -24.46 -17.43
CA LEU A 237 -1.59 -25.02 -17.10
C LEU A 237 -2.58 -23.88 -16.75
N THR A 238 -3.85 -24.14 -16.97
CA THR A 238 -4.94 -23.27 -16.50
C THR A 238 -5.98 -24.12 -15.76
N TRP A 239 -6.72 -23.52 -14.87
CA TRP A 239 -7.82 -24.21 -14.16
C TRP A 239 -9.17 -24.10 -14.87
N THR A 240 -9.25 -23.40 -15.99
CA THR A 240 -10.48 -23.32 -16.77
C THR A 240 -10.30 -23.96 -18.15
N GLU A 241 -11.25 -24.81 -18.52
CA GLU A 241 -11.28 -25.45 -19.83
C GLU A 241 -11.41 -24.44 -20.97
N SER A 242 -12.18 -23.34 -20.73
CA SER A 242 -12.35 -22.25 -21.70
C SER A 242 -11.04 -21.52 -22.01
N ALA A 243 -10.20 -21.27 -20.98
CA ALA A 243 -8.88 -20.67 -21.20
C ALA A 243 -7.95 -21.63 -21.95
N ALA A 244 -7.95 -22.92 -21.62
CA ALA A 244 -7.19 -23.92 -22.35
C ALA A 244 -7.60 -24.01 -23.83
N ASN A 245 -8.91 -23.90 -24.10
CA ASN A 245 -9.43 -23.91 -25.47
C ASN A 245 -8.94 -22.69 -26.28
N ALA A 246 -8.89 -21.50 -25.68
CA ALA A 246 -8.35 -20.33 -26.33
C ALA A 246 -6.88 -20.51 -26.74
N PHE A 247 -6.08 -21.20 -25.92
CA PHE A 247 -4.69 -21.53 -26.26
C PHE A 247 -4.60 -22.62 -27.34
N SER A 248 -5.48 -23.62 -27.33
CA SER A 248 -5.48 -24.69 -28.37
C SER A 248 -5.75 -24.13 -29.75
N ILE A 249 -6.68 -23.20 -29.88
CA ILE A 249 -7.04 -22.54 -31.14
C ILE A 249 -5.85 -21.69 -31.68
N HIS A 250 -5.06 -21.09 -30.78
CA HIS A 250 -3.89 -20.29 -31.18
C HIS A 250 -2.78 -21.15 -31.84
N HIS A 251 -2.75 -22.42 -31.56
CA HIS A 251 -1.76 -23.36 -32.10
C HIS A 251 -2.26 -24.16 -33.32
N GLY A 252 -3.42 -23.82 -33.88
CA GLY A 252 -4.00 -24.39 -35.10
C GLY A 252 -5.41 -24.93 -34.91
N ALA A 253 -6.11 -25.12 -36.02
CA ALA A 253 -7.53 -25.57 -36.02
C ALA A 253 -7.76 -26.97 -35.42
N ASP A 254 -6.70 -27.74 -35.22
CA ASP A 254 -6.72 -29.13 -34.69
C ASP A 254 -6.20 -29.24 -33.27
N GLY A 255 -6.20 -28.11 -32.49
CA GLY A 255 -5.78 -28.12 -31.10
C GLY A 255 -6.71 -28.93 -30.19
N GLU A 256 -6.15 -29.59 -29.20
CA GLU A 256 -6.90 -30.39 -28.22
C GLU A 256 -6.69 -29.84 -26.79
N ILE A 257 -7.67 -30.12 -25.93
CA ILE A 257 -7.57 -29.77 -24.50
C ILE A 257 -7.15 -31.02 -23.75
N VAL A 258 -5.99 -30.97 -23.13
CA VAL A 258 -5.47 -32.06 -22.30
C VAL A 258 -5.75 -31.74 -20.84
N LYS A 259 -6.30 -32.72 -20.11
CA LYS A 259 -6.55 -32.65 -18.67
C LYS A 259 -5.34 -33.17 -17.91
N TYR A 260 -4.83 -32.39 -16.97
CA TYR A 260 -3.72 -32.78 -16.12
C TYR A 260 -4.19 -32.88 -14.67
N LYS A 261 -3.74 -33.91 -13.99
CA LYS A 261 -3.83 -34.00 -12.54
C LYS A 261 -2.45 -33.71 -11.95
N VAL A 262 -2.34 -32.59 -11.29
CA VAL A 262 -1.09 -32.13 -10.68
C VAL A 262 -0.92 -32.78 -9.32
N LYS A 263 0.27 -33.29 -9.02
CA LYS A 263 0.57 -33.90 -7.72
C LYS A 263 0.81 -32.84 -6.66
N PRO A 264 0.37 -33.06 -5.40
CA PRO A 264 0.69 -32.16 -4.29
C PRO A 264 2.20 -31.95 -4.14
N GLY A 265 2.61 -30.75 -3.77
CA GLY A 265 4.01 -30.41 -3.53
C GLY A 265 4.83 -29.99 -4.76
N LEU A 266 4.20 -29.89 -5.96
CA LEU A 266 4.85 -29.26 -7.10
C LEU A 266 4.90 -27.74 -6.91
N LYS A 267 6.03 -27.15 -7.30
CA LYS A 267 6.15 -25.69 -7.38
C LYS A 267 5.40 -25.19 -8.61
N ILE A 268 4.45 -24.32 -8.40
CA ILE A 268 3.64 -23.69 -9.44
C ILE A 268 3.90 -22.18 -9.36
N ALA A 269 4.16 -21.52 -10.49
CA ALA A 269 4.26 -20.07 -10.56
C ALA A 269 2.94 -19.50 -11.12
N ASP A 270 2.32 -18.58 -10.38
CA ASP A 270 1.16 -17.83 -10.86
C ASP A 270 1.62 -16.63 -11.66
N TYR A 271 1.40 -16.68 -12.96
CA TYR A 271 1.79 -15.62 -13.86
C TYR A 271 1.02 -14.31 -13.65
N GLN A 272 -0.12 -14.34 -12.98
CA GLN A 272 -0.92 -13.18 -12.64
C GLN A 272 -0.60 -12.63 -11.23
N SER A 273 0.37 -13.22 -10.53
CA SER A 273 0.79 -12.74 -9.21
C SER A 273 1.45 -11.35 -9.29
N ASP A 274 1.31 -10.58 -8.22
CA ASP A 274 1.94 -9.26 -8.10
C ASP A 274 3.48 -9.36 -8.17
N GLU A 275 4.06 -10.47 -7.72
CA GLU A 275 5.50 -10.74 -7.78
C GLU A 275 6.00 -10.85 -9.22
N VAL A 276 5.25 -11.52 -10.09
CA VAL A 276 5.57 -11.59 -11.51
C VAL A 276 5.35 -10.22 -12.17
N ALA A 277 4.35 -9.45 -11.77
CA ALA A 277 4.15 -8.09 -12.25
C ALA A 277 5.33 -7.17 -11.86
N ASP A 278 5.85 -7.31 -10.65
CA ASP A 278 7.03 -6.57 -10.17
C ASP A 278 8.30 -6.95 -10.92
N ILE A 279 8.51 -8.24 -11.19
CA ILE A 279 9.63 -8.73 -12.01
C ILE A 279 9.54 -8.15 -13.42
N LYS A 280 8.37 -8.18 -14.05
CA LYS A 280 8.14 -7.59 -15.39
C LYS A 280 8.44 -6.08 -15.39
N ALA A 281 7.98 -5.34 -14.38
CA ALA A 281 8.22 -3.91 -14.25
C ALA A 281 9.72 -3.59 -14.12
N LYS A 282 10.46 -4.37 -13.32
CA LYS A 282 11.93 -4.25 -13.18
C LYS A 282 12.66 -4.52 -14.49
N MET A 283 12.11 -5.37 -15.34
CA MET A 283 12.65 -5.68 -16.67
C MET A 283 12.21 -4.69 -17.76
N GLY A 284 11.42 -3.67 -17.43
CA GLY A 284 10.88 -2.71 -18.37
C GLY A 284 9.81 -3.29 -19.29
N LEU A 285 9.18 -4.40 -18.92
CA LEU A 285 8.12 -5.06 -19.66
C LEU A 285 6.75 -4.53 -19.27
N LYS A 286 5.87 -4.41 -20.24
CA LYS A 286 4.45 -4.13 -19.97
C LYS A 286 3.76 -5.35 -19.35
N PRO A 287 2.67 -5.18 -18.58
CA PRO A 287 1.96 -6.30 -17.92
C PRO A 287 1.57 -7.44 -18.88
N TRP A 288 1.30 -7.13 -20.15
CA TRP A 288 0.90 -8.07 -21.19
C TRP A 288 2.05 -8.57 -22.09
N GLU A 289 3.26 -8.07 -21.90
CA GLU A 289 4.41 -8.53 -22.67
C GLU A 289 4.96 -9.83 -22.10
N TYR A 290 5.27 -10.76 -23.00
CA TYR A 290 5.79 -12.08 -22.69
C TYR A 290 7.17 -12.21 -23.31
N THR A 291 8.20 -12.41 -22.48
CA THR A 291 9.56 -12.69 -22.99
C THR A 291 10.18 -13.77 -22.13
N GLY A 292 9.90 -15.03 -22.52
CA GLY A 292 10.29 -16.22 -21.77
C GLY A 292 11.76 -16.29 -21.37
N ASP A 293 12.67 -15.91 -22.24
CA ASP A 293 14.12 -16.03 -21.97
C ASP A 293 14.68 -14.96 -21.02
N LYS A 294 14.02 -13.81 -20.89
CA LYS A 294 14.50 -12.71 -20.04
C LYS A 294 14.10 -12.87 -18.57
N MET A 295 13.01 -13.57 -18.28
CA MET A 295 12.52 -13.75 -16.90
C MET A 295 13.34 -14.76 -16.08
N TYR A 296 14.10 -15.64 -16.72
CA TYR A 296 14.92 -16.65 -16.03
C TYR A 296 16.36 -16.23 -15.77
N SER A 297 16.77 -15.06 -16.25
CA SER A 297 18.12 -14.51 -16.06
C SER A 297 18.19 -13.37 -15.04
N ALA A 298 17.09 -13.00 -14.43
CA ALA A 298 16.97 -12.00 -13.37
C ALA A 298 16.66 -12.66 -12.02
#